data_4d1af00e7f7be88a32cba47cde9cd5fe
#
_entry.id   4d1af00e7f7be88a32cba47cde9cd5fe
#
_cell.length_a   1.000
_cell.length_b   1.000
_cell.length_c   1.000
_cell.angle_alpha   90.00
_cell.angle_beta   90.00
_cell.angle_gamma   90.00
#
_symmetry.space_group_name_H-M   'P 1'
#
loop_
_entity.id
_entity.type
_entity.pdbx_description
1 polymer ?
#
loop_
_entity_poly.entity_id
_entity_poly.type
_entity_poly.pdbx_seq_one_letter_code
_entity_poly.pdbx_strand_id
1 'polypeptide(L)'
;LMLGDDLMDAVLAAAHRGVDVRIIMPGIPDKKLIFRMSRSFYQVLLTGGVRIYEYTTGFVHAKSFVSDDKVATIGTVNLDYRSLFLHFENNSLTRRSAAQIRGAAPTISIRKRPFWKPAYGSANGAEKTPCTQRPS
;
A
#
# COMPACT_ATOMS: atom_id res chain seq x y z
N LEU A 1 0.62 -3.22 8.25
CA LEU A 1 1.94 -2.94 7.70
C LEU A 1 2.96 -3.00 8.84
N MET A 2 3.83 -3.98 8.82
CA MET A 2 4.92 -4.11 9.80
C MET A 2 6.11 -4.66 9.02
N LEU A 3 6.73 -3.80 8.22
CA LEU A 3 7.81 -4.19 7.31
C LEU A 3 9.05 -4.64 8.11
N GLY A 4 9.63 -5.77 7.73
CA GLY A 4 11.00 -6.09 8.11
C GLY A 4 12.00 -5.20 7.38
N ASP A 5 13.22 -5.13 7.90
CA ASP A 5 14.25 -4.21 7.38
C ASP A 5 14.53 -4.44 5.89
N ASP A 6 14.67 -5.69 5.46
CA ASP A 6 14.91 -6.04 4.04
C ASP A 6 13.83 -5.50 3.09
N LEU A 7 12.57 -5.62 3.50
CA LEU A 7 11.45 -5.16 2.68
C LEU A 7 11.31 -3.64 2.74
N MET A 8 11.60 -3.03 3.89
CA MET A 8 11.66 -1.58 4.03
C MET A 8 12.71 -1.00 3.09
N ASP A 9 13.91 -1.55 3.10
CA ASP A 9 15.03 -1.11 2.25
C ASP A 9 14.70 -1.29 0.77
N ALA A 10 14.09 -2.41 0.39
CA ALA A 10 13.68 -2.65 -0.99
C ALA A 10 12.64 -1.62 -1.48
N VAL A 11 11.66 -1.29 -0.65
CA VAL A 11 10.61 -0.30 -0.95
C VAL A 11 11.21 1.11 -1.06
N LEU A 12 12.08 1.49 -0.13
CA LEU A 12 12.77 2.78 -0.15
C LEU A 12 13.72 2.90 -1.34
N ALA A 13 14.50 1.85 -1.62
CA ALA A 13 15.37 1.82 -2.79
C ALA A 13 14.60 1.94 -4.10
N ALA A 14 13.41 1.35 -4.20
CA ALA A 14 12.54 1.54 -5.37
C ALA A 14 12.10 3.00 -5.50
N ALA A 15 11.64 3.61 -4.41
CA ALA A 15 11.21 5.01 -4.40
C ALA A 15 12.38 5.96 -4.76
N HIS A 16 13.56 5.74 -4.20
CA HIS A 16 14.78 6.53 -4.51
C HIS A 16 15.21 6.41 -5.99
N ARG A 17 14.95 5.28 -6.64
CA ARG A 17 15.15 5.14 -8.09
C ARG A 17 14.07 5.83 -8.95
N GLY A 18 13.15 6.58 -8.34
CA GLY A 18 12.09 7.29 -9.04
C GLY A 18 10.86 6.43 -9.37
N VAL A 19 10.74 5.25 -8.79
CA VAL A 19 9.53 4.43 -8.91
C VAL A 19 8.42 5.05 -8.06
N ASP A 20 7.23 5.20 -8.62
CA ASP A 20 6.05 5.68 -7.90
C ASP A 20 5.47 4.55 -7.04
N VAL A 21 5.98 4.44 -5.82
CA VAL A 21 5.52 3.46 -4.84
C VAL A 21 4.35 4.02 -4.05
N ARG A 22 3.23 3.31 -4.04
CA ARG A 22 1.99 3.69 -3.34
C ARG A 22 1.52 2.57 -2.45
N ILE A 23 1.21 2.90 -1.21
CA ILE A 23 0.67 1.97 -0.21
C ILE A 23 -0.72 2.45 0.17
N ILE A 24 -1.71 1.56 0.10
CA ILE A 24 -3.08 1.83 0.55
C ILE A 24 -3.29 1.05 1.84
N MET A 25 -3.58 1.77 2.90
CA MET A 25 -3.81 1.24 4.24
C MET A 25 -5.29 1.33 4.61
N PRO A 26 -5.81 0.43 5.47
CA PRO A 26 -7.11 0.62 6.08
C PRO A 26 -7.14 1.92 6.89
N GLY A 27 -8.14 2.76 6.69
CA GLY A 27 -8.39 3.95 7.52
C GLY A 27 -9.23 3.61 8.76
N ILE A 28 -9.99 2.51 8.70
CA ILE A 28 -10.77 1.98 9.83
C ILE A 28 -9.98 0.84 10.47
N PRO A 29 -9.52 0.98 11.73
CA PRO A 29 -8.71 -0.04 12.37
C PRO A 29 -9.53 -1.27 12.78
N ASP A 30 -9.05 -2.46 12.43
CA ASP A 30 -9.52 -3.72 13.02
C ASP A 30 -9.04 -3.84 14.48
N LYS A 31 -7.74 -3.61 14.70
CA LYS A 31 -7.10 -3.61 16.02
C LYS A 31 -6.35 -2.30 16.25
N LYS A 32 -6.77 -1.50 17.23
CA LYS A 32 -6.22 -0.17 17.47
C LYS A 32 -4.71 -0.14 17.71
N LEU A 33 -4.18 -1.15 18.43
CA LEU A 33 -2.74 -1.24 18.71
C LEU A 33 -1.93 -1.50 17.45
N ILE A 34 -2.34 -2.52 16.66
CA ILE A 34 -1.69 -2.86 15.38
C ILE A 34 -1.74 -1.69 14.41
N PHE A 35 -2.85 -0.96 14.39
CA PHE A 35 -2.99 0.23 13.56
C PHE A 35 -1.99 1.34 13.94
N ARG A 36 -1.81 1.60 15.25
CA ARG A 36 -0.80 2.56 15.72
C ARG A 36 0.62 2.13 15.36
N MET A 37 0.95 0.85 15.54
CA MET A 37 2.25 0.29 15.15
C MET A 37 2.48 0.41 13.64
N SER A 38 1.47 0.13 12.82
CA SER A 38 1.57 0.30 11.37
C SER A 38 1.86 1.76 10.97
N ARG A 39 1.30 2.71 11.70
CA ARG A 39 1.51 4.15 11.43
C ARG A 39 2.89 4.64 11.84
N SER A 40 3.61 3.97 12.74
CA SER A 40 4.99 4.35 13.08
C SER A 40 5.95 4.22 11.88
N PHE A 41 5.65 3.33 10.94
CA PHE A 41 6.43 3.18 9.70
C PHE A 41 6.17 4.30 8.66
N TYR A 42 5.07 5.07 8.80
CA TYR A 42 4.69 6.07 7.81
C TYR A 42 5.74 7.16 7.64
N GLN A 43 6.31 7.64 8.74
CA GLN A 43 7.28 8.73 8.66
C GLN A 43 8.49 8.36 7.80
N VAL A 44 9.08 7.21 8.04
CA VAL A 44 10.25 6.72 7.29
C VAL A 44 9.90 6.55 5.81
N LEU A 45 8.78 5.90 5.51
CA LEU A 45 8.33 5.66 4.14
C LEU A 45 8.04 6.96 3.38
N LEU A 46 7.33 7.90 4.02
CA LEU A 46 6.99 9.20 3.41
C LEU A 46 8.25 10.04 3.15
N THR A 47 9.18 10.05 4.11
CA THR A 47 10.48 10.74 3.94
C THR A 47 11.29 10.13 2.80
N GLY A 48 11.20 8.80 2.61
CA GLY A 48 11.84 8.07 1.50
C GLY A 48 11.13 8.20 0.16
N GLY A 49 10.04 9.01 0.06
CA GLY A 49 9.34 9.27 -1.19
C GLY A 49 8.19 8.29 -1.51
N VAL A 50 7.87 7.38 -0.61
CA VAL A 50 6.72 6.48 -0.75
C VAL A 50 5.42 7.25 -0.47
N ARG A 51 4.38 7.03 -1.26
CA ARG A 51 3.07 7.64 -1.05
C ARG A 51 2.15 6.70 -0.29
N ILE A 52 1.58 7.18 0.82
CA ILE A 52 0.68 6.40 1.67
C ILE A 52 -0.73 7.01 1.63
N TYR A 53 -1.73 6.16 1.45
CA TYR A 53 -3.14 6.52 1.40
C TYR A 53 -3.91 5.70 2.42
N GLU A 54 -4.85 6.33 3.14
CA GLU A 54 -5.78 5.63 4.02
C GLU A 54 -7.17 5.55 3.38
N TYR A 55 -7.70 4.34 3.26
CA TYR A 55 -9.05 4.10 2.77
C TYR A 55 -10.05 4.25 3.92
N THR A 56 -10.92 5.25 3.84
CA THR A 56 -11.83 5.63 4.95
C THR A 56 -13.31 5.37 4.66
N THR A 57 -13.66 5.03 3.42
CA THR A 57 -15.06 4.83 3.00
C THR A 57 -15.64 3.47 3.43
N GLY A 58 -14.82 2.55 3.92
CA GLY A 58 -15.25 1.24 4.38
C GLY A 58 -14.10 0.44 5.00
N PHE A 59 -14.42 -0.75 5.47
CA PHE A 59 -13.43 -1.69 5.99
C PHE A 59 -12.70 -2.39 4.83
N VAL A 60 -11.38 -2.41 4.87
CA VAL A 60 -10.53 -3.09 3.88
C VAL A 60 -9.63 -4.09 4.58
N HIS A 61 -9.65 -5.34 4.10
CA HIS A 61 -8.76 -6.42 4.53
C HIS A 61 -8.09 -7.11 3.33
N ALA A 62 -7.91 -6.38 2.24
CA ALA A 62 -7.27 -6.88 1.03
C ALA A 62 -5.74 -6.94 1.19
N LYS A 63 -5.12 -7.95 0.58
CA LYS A 63 -3.68 -8.09 0.41
C LYS A 63 -3.42 -8.29 -1.07
N SER A 64 -3.14 -7.21 -1.75
CA SER A 64 -2.89 -7.21 -3.19
C SER A 64 -1.76 -6.25 -3.54
N PHE A 65 -0.94 -6.68 -4.49
CA PHE A 65 0.21 -5.92 -4.97
C PHE A 65 0.11 -5.80 -6.48
N VAL A 66 0.44 -4.66 -7.02
CA VAL A 66 0.43 -4.41 -8.47
C VAL A 66 1.74 -3.75 -8.87
N SER A 67 2.37 -4.28 -9.90
CA SER A 67 3.59 -3.73 -10.50
C SER A 67 3.34 -3.38 -11.97
N ASP A 68 3.59 -2.11 -12.34
CA ASP A 68 3.53 -1.54 -13.67
C ASP A 68 2.22 -1.82 -14.45
N ASP A 69 1.12 -2.09 -13.75
CA ASP A 69 -0.15 -2.52 -14.34
C ASP A 69 -0.05 -3.81 -15.19
N LYS A 70 1.00 -4.58 -15.02
CA LYS A 70 1.26 -5.81 -15.77
C LYS A 70 1.19 -7.05 -14.91
N VAL A 71 1.63 -6.94 -13.67
CA VAL A 71 1.69 -8.05 -12.73
C VAL A 71 0.90 -7.67 -11.48
N ALA A 72 0.05 -8.57 -11.03
CA ALA A 72 -0.65 -8.42 -9.76
C ALA A 72 -0.58 -9.71 -8.95
N THR A 73 -0.48 -9.57 -7.63
CA THR A 73 -0.70 -10.66 -6.69
C THR A 73 -1.90 -10.35 -5.83
N ILE A 74 -2.72 -11.36 -5.56
CA ILE A 74 -3.88 -11.29 -4.68
C ILE A 74 -3.88 -12.53 -3.82
N GLY A 75 -4.02 -12.37 -2.52
CA GLY A 75 -4.03 -13.49 -1.61
C GLY A 75 -4.17 -13.12 -0.14
N THR A 76 -3.56 -13.92 0.70
CA THR A 76 -3.66 -13.79 2.17
C THR A 76 -2.43 -13.16 2.81
N VAL A 77 -1.31 -13.04 2.10
CA VAL A 77 -0.01 -12.56 2.61
C VAL A 77 -0.06 -11.08 2.99
N ASN A 78 0.08 -10.77 4.26
CA ASN A 78 0.36 -9.41 4.71
C ASN A 78 1.84 -9.06 4.53
N LEU A 79 2.14 -7.75 4.49
CA LEU A 79 3.52 -7.27 4.56
C LEU A 79 3.95 -7.16 6.04
N ASP A 80 4.07 -8.30 6.69
CA ASP A 80 4.63 -8.40 8.02
C ASP A 80 5.48 -9.68 8.16
N TYR A 81 6.39 -9.68 9.12
CA TYR A 81 7.31 -10.79 9.34
C TYR A 81 6.58 -12.13 9.55
N ARG A 82 5.46 -12.11 10.24
CA ARG A 82 4.68 -13.31 10.55
C ARG A 82 4.11 -13.96 9.29
N SER A 83 3.49 -13.18 8.40
CA SER A 83 2.95 -13.69 7.14
C SER A 83 4.02 -14.13 6.16
N LEU A 84 5.18 -13.45 6.16
CA LEU A 84 6.24 -13.74 5.19
C LEU A 84 7.10 -14.95 5.58
N PHE A 85 7.28 -15.22 6.88
CA PHE A 85 8.26 -16.20 7.36
C PHE A 85 7.70 -17.28 8.28
N LEU A 86 6.54 -17.06 8.92
CA LEU A 86 6.05 -17.96 9.97
C LEU A 86 4.71 -18.64 9.64
N HIS A 87 4.00 -18.17 8.62
CA HIS A 87 2.70 -18.70 8.22
C HIS A 87 2.72 -19.31 6.84
N PHE A 88 1.86 -20.30 6.63
CA PHE A 88 1.51 -20.78 5.29
C PHE A 88 0.43 -19.86 4.72
N GLU A 89 0.79 -19.12 3.72
CA GLU A 89 -0.08 -18.15 3.05
C GLU A 89 -0.26 -18.54 1.59
N ASN A 90 -1.35 -18.11 0.97
CA ASN A 90 -1.64 -18.39 -0.43
C ASN A 90 -1.78 -17.10 -1.22
N ASN A 91 -0.99 -16.96 -2.27
CA ASN A 91 -1.07 -15.85 -3.20
C ASN A 91 -1.17 -16.34 -4.65
N SER A 92 -2.12 -15.78 -5.37
CA SER A 92 -2.21 -15.95 -6.81
C SER A 92 -1.46 -14.85 -7.53
N LEU A 93 -0.49 -15.23 -8.38
CA LEU A 93 0.20 -14.32 -9.27
C LEU A 93 -0.52 -14.30 -10.62
N THR A 94 -0.91 -13.12 -11.07
CA THR A 94 -1.53 -12.95 -12.38
C THR A 94 -0.76 -11.93 -13.21
N ARG A 95 -0.64 -12.23 -14.51
CA ARG A 95 -0.18 -11.28 -15.53
C ARG A 95 -1.38 -10.93 -16.40
N ARG A 96 -1.94 -9.77 -16.20
CA ARG A 96 -3.12 -9.30 -16.95
C ARG A 96 -2.90 -7.88 -17.44
N SER A 97 -3.71 -7.46 -18.43
CA SER A 97 -3.69 -6.08 -18.91
C SER A 97 -4.10 -5.10 -17.80
N ALA A 98 -3.60 -3.88 -17.89
CA ALA A 98 -3.91 -2.80 -16.94
C ALA A 98 -5.40 -2.60 -16.69
N ALA A 99 -6.26 -2.82 -17.69
CA ALA A 99 -7.70 -2.68 -17.58
C ALA A 99 -8.34 -3.69 -16.63
N GLN A 100 -7.83 -4.93 -16.61
CA GLN A 100 -8.36 -6.02 -15.77
C GLN A 100 -7.90 -5.94 -14.31
N ILE A 101 -6.77 -5.27 -14.05
CA ILE A 101 -6.21 -5.10 -12.71
C ILE A 101 -6.85 -3.90 -11.99
N ARG A 102 -7.39 -2.92 -12.72
CA ARG A 102 -7.97 -1.69 -12.15
C ARG A 102 -9.21 -1.90 -11.28
N GLY A 103 -9.91 -3.02 -11.42
CA GLY A 103 -11.06 -3.36 -10.59
C GLY A 103 -10.73 -3.89 -9.19
N ALA A 104 -9.48 -4.31 -8.96
CA ALA A 104 -9.01 -4.72 -7.64
C ALA A 104 -8.32 -3.53 -6.95
N ALA A 105 -8.77 -3.15 -5.76
CA ALA A 105 -8.09 -2.12 -4.96
C ALA A 105 -6.75 -2.68 -4.43
N PRO A 106 -5.60 -2.29 -4.99
CA PRO A 106 -4.31 -2.85 -4.58
C PRO A 106 -3.88 -2.28 -3.24
N THR A 107 -3.34 -3.12 -2.37
CA THR A 107 -2.71 -2.70 -1.12
C THR A 107 -1.40 -1.97 -1.38
N ILE A 108 -0.65 -2.38 -2.41
CA ILE A 108 0.52 -1.67 -2.93
C ILE A 108 0.40 -1.57 -4.44
N SER A 109 0.56 -0.37 -4.96
CA SER A 109 0.63 -0.10 -6.39
C SER A 109 1.94 0.63 -6.73
N ILE A 110 2.62 0.13 -7.74
CA ILE A 110 3.86 0.70 -8.28
C ILE A 110 3.54 1.29 -9.64
N ARG A 111 3.53 2.63 -9.77
CA ARG A 111 3.10 3.33 -10.99
C ARG A 111 3.86 4.63 -11.29
N LYS A 112 3.88 5.01 -12.58
CA LYS A 112 4.51 6.27 -13.06
C LYS A 112 3.64 7.54 -12.99
N ARG A 113 2.34 7.49 -12.56
CA ARG A 113 1.45 8.69 -12.48
C ARG A 113 0.52 8.67 -11.26
N PRO A 114 0.25 9.83 -10.62
CA PRO A 114 -0.59 9.92 -9.43
C PRO A 114 -2.08 9.75 -9.78
N PHE A 115 -2.74 8.77 -9.12
CA PHE A 115 -4.17 8.51 -9.29
C PHE A 115 -4.99 8.77 -8.02
N TRP A 116 -4.35 8.89 -6.85
CA TRP A 116 -4.99 9.00 -5.54
C TRP A 116 -4.54 10.26 -4.80
N LYS A 117 -5.39 10.79 -3.91
CA LYS A 117 -4.97 11.87 -3.01
C LYS A 117 -4.19 11.29 -1.83
N PRO A 118 -3.09 11.91 -1.38
CA PRO A 118 -2.30 11.43 -0.25
C PRO A 118 -3.10 11.47 1.05
N ALA A 119 -2.87 10.50 1.94
CA ALA A 119 -3.47 10.45 3.28
C ALA A 119 -2.88 11.50 4.22
N TYR A 120 -1.65 11.94 3.91
CA TYR A 120 -0.96 13.06 4.55
C TYR A 120 -0.53 14.04 3.46
N GLY A 121 -0.84 15.31 3.64
CA GLY A 121 -0.32 16.38 2.80
C GLY A 121 1.21 16.44 2.89
N SER A 122 1.85 16.99 1.85
CA SER A 122 3.27 17.36 1.91
C SER A 122 3.52 18.15 3.21
N ALA A 123 4.71 18.06 3.78
CA ALA A 123 5.12 18.45 5.14
C ALA A 123 4.64 19.81 5.73
N ASN A 124 3.78 20.53 5.05
CA ASN A 124 3.19 21.80 5.46
C ASN A 124 1.65 21.69 5.48
N GLY A 125 1.09 21.11 6.54
CA GLY A 125 -0.35 21.13 6.78
C GLY A 125 -1.06 19.81 6.49
N ALA A 126 -1.27 19.02 7.52
CA ALA A 126 -1.96 17.75 7.44
C ALA A 126 -3.48 17.92 7.40
N GLU A 127 -4.07 17.90 6.24
CA GLU A 127 -5.51 17.71 6.09
C GLU A 127 -5.81 16.27 5.69
N LYS A 128 -6.52 15.54 6.54
CA LYS A 128 -6.97 14.16 6.24
C LYS A 128 -8.02 14.23 5.14
N THR A 129 -7.64 13.89 3.92
CA THR A 129 -8.58 13.84 2.80
C THR A 129 -9.08 12.40 2.60
N PRO A 130 -10.39 12.15 2.56
CA PRO A 130 -10.93 10.83 2.28
C PRO A 130 -10.54 10.37 0.88
N CYS A 131 -10.17 9.11 0.76
CA CYS A 131 -9.94 8.46 -0.53
C CYS A 131 -11.32 8.20 -1.17
N THR A 132 -11.80 9.11 -2.01
CA THR A 132 -13.02 8.89 -2.80
C THR A 132 -12.64 8.21 -4.12
N GLN A 133 -13.24 7.04 -4.38
CA GLN A 133 -13.26 6.49 -5.74
C GLN A 133 -14.01 7.47 -6.64
N ARG A 134 -13.47 7.80 -7.80
CA ARG A 134 -14.29 8.41 -8.85
C ARG A 134 -15.22 7.34 -9.41
N PRO A 135 -16.50 7.62 -9.59
CA PRO A 135 -17.35 6.78 -10.42
C PRO A 135 -16.79 6.77 -11.86
N SER A 136 -16.98 5.66 -12.49
CA SER A 136 -16.60 5.31 -13.88
C SER A 136 -16.95 6.39 -14.91
#